data_18901ba808eec895bc7a9384a0ee32a6
#
_entry.id   18901ba808eec895bc7a9384a0ee32a6
#
_cell.length_a   1.000
_cell.length_b   1.000
_cell.length_c   1.000
_cell.angle_alpha   90.00
_cell.angle_beta   90.00
_cell.angle_gamma   90.00
#
_symmetry.space_group_name_H-M   'P 1'
#
loop_
_entity.id
_entity.type
_entity.pdbx_description
1 polymer ?
#
loop_
_entity_poly.entity_id
_entity_poly.type
_entity_poly.pdbx_seq_one_letter_code
_entity_poly.pdbx_strand_id
1 'polypeptide(L)'
;GKIGWVSQAASNLPKEIKITVRELVSLGVINATNLFSLHIRDRSDDIDNAIKMVGLEGEQNTDVGRLSGGQRQRAVIARALASNAEFIMLDEPLVGIDRDARNSLLKLLDRLCHQEGKTILMVSHDLTAMRQTAHRIIYLEEGIRYDGHSEKFPDFSTLAGLRGIEHVHDHDLLQPGQKGEEK
;
A
#
# COMPACT_ATOMS: atom_id res chain seq x y z
N GLY A 1 -2.32 -3.60 21.68
CA GLY A 1 -2.72 -2.82 20.51
C GLY A 1 -3.49 -3.67 19.52
N LYS A 2 -4.39 -3.06 18.75
CA LYS A 2 -5.13 -3.76 17.69
C LYS A 2 -4.36 -3.69 16.38
N ILE A 3 -4.41 -4.76 15.61
CA ILE A 3 -3.79 -4.86 14.28
C ILE A 3 -4.89 -4.77 13.23
N GLY A 4 -4.74 -3.85 12.28
CA GLY A 4 -5.56 -3.77 11.07
C GLY A 4 -4.83 -4.43 9.91
N TRP A 5 -5.50 -5.32 9.18
CA TRP A 5 -4.92 -5.96 8.00
C TRP A 5 -5.73 -5.65 6.74
N VAL A 6 -5.02 -5.23 5.71
CA VAL A 6 -5.52 -4.96 4.37
C VAL A 6 -4.76 -5.86 3.40
N SER A 7 -5.38 -6.95 2.99
CA SER A 7 -4.81 -7.86 1.99
C SER A 7 -4.99 -7.30 0.57
N GLN A 8 -4.17 -7.72 -0.36
CA GLN A 8 -4.31 -7.41 -1.79
C GLN A 8 -5.71 -7.76 -2.32
N ALA A 9 -6.26 -8.90 -1.91
CA ALA A 9 -7.60 -9.34 -2.32
C ALA A 9 -8.72 -8.42 -1.79
N ALA A 10 -8.50 -7.70 -0.69
CA ALA A 10 -9.52 -6.84 -0.10
C ALA A 10 -9.90 -5.65 -0.99
N SER A 11 -9.01 -5.23 -1.91
CA SER A 11 -9.29 -4.17 -2.89
C SER A 11 -10.03 -4.69 -4.13
N ASN A 12 -10.06 -6.01 -4.32
CA ASN A 12 -10.70 -6.70 -5.44
C ASN A 12 -12.11 -7.20 -5.07
N LEU A 13 -12.89 -6.37 -4.39
CA LEU A 13 -14.28 -6.71 -4.08
C LEU A 13 -15.07 -6.95 -5.37
N PRO A 14 -15.84 -8.05 -5.47
CA PRO A 14 -16.70 -8.31 -6.61
C PRO A 14 -17.67 -7.14 -6.83
N LYS A 15 -17.87 -6.72 -8.08
CA LYS A 15 -18.76 -5.60 -8.44
C LYS A 15 -20.23 -5.88 -8.11
N GLU A 16 -20.56 -7.13 -7.94
CA GLU A 16 -21.91 -7.62 -7.59
C GLU A 16 -22.27 -7.35 -6.10
N ILE A 17 -21.27 -7.13 -5.27
CA ILE A 17 -21.51 -6.79 -3.86
C ILE A 17 -22.01 -5.35 -3.79
N LYS A 18 -23.27 -5.21 -3.45
CA LYS A 18 -23.96 -3.92 -3.27
C LYS A 18 -23.88 -3.50 -1.79
N ILE A 19 -22.73 -2.98 -1.38
CA ILE A 19 -22.54 -2.36 -0.05
C ILE A 19 -21.99 -0.96 -0.24
N THR A 20 -22.38 -0.05 0.60
CA THR A 20 -21.85 1.32 0.64
C THR A 20 -20.48 1.36 1.30
N VAL A 21 -19.74 2.46 1.10
CA VAL A 21 -18.48 2.71 1.81
C VAL A 21 -18.69 2.61 3.33
N ARG A 22 -19.76 3.22 3.84
CA ARG A 22 -20.09 3.21 5.28
C ARG A 22 -20.32 1.80 5.80
N GLU A 23 -21.05 0.98 5.06
CA GLU A 23 -21.28 -0.43 5.42
C GLU A 23 -19.97 -1.24 5.40
N LEU A 24 -19.13 -1.05 4.36
CA LEU A 24 -17.82 -1.70 4.33
C LEU A 24 -16.96 -1.31 5.53
N VAL A 25 -16.92 -0.02 5.87
CA VAL A 25 -16.12 0.47 7.00
C VAL A 25 -16.68 -0.04 8.33
N SER A 26 -18.00 -0.16 8.45
CA SER A 26 -18.66 -0.70 9.65
C SER A 26 -18.25 -2.14 9.96
N LEU A 27 -17.85 -2.93 8.95
CA LEU A 27 -17.31 -4.28 9.19
C LEU A 27 -16.01 -4.27 10.01
N GLY A 28 -15.26 -3.14 9.99
CA GLY A 28 -14.03 -2.98 10.76
C GLY A 28 -14.26 -2.87 12.29
N VAL A 29 -15.45 -2.46 12.71
CA VAL A 29 -15.79 -2.35 14.14
C VAL A 29 -16.35 -3.65 14.73
N ILE A 30 -16.67 -4.63 13.88
CA ILE A 30 -17.17 -5.94 14.29
C ILE A 30 -16.00 -6.79 14.80
N ASN A 31 -16.12 -7.33 16.01
CA ASN A 31 -15.17 -8.29 16.56
C ASN A 31 -15.92 -9.41 17.28
N ALA A 32 -15.22 -10.46 17.68
CA ALA A 32 -15.81 -11.64 18.31
C ALA A 32 -16.55 -11.30 19.62
N THR A 33 -16.17 -10.24 20.32
CA THR A 33 -16.79 -9.83 21.60
C THR A 33 -18.04 -8.99 21.42
N ASN A 34 -18.21 -8.30 20.28
CA ASN A 34 -19.37 -7.43 20.02
C ASN A 34 -20.28 -7.94 18.90
N LEU A 35 -20.00 -9.11 18.32
CA LEU A 35 -20.81 -9.70 17.26
C LEU A 35 -22.28 -9.93 17.71
N PHE A 36 -22.48 -10.20 18.99
CA PHE A 36 -23.80 -10.41 19.60
C PHE A 36 -24.32 -9.21 20.40
N SER A 37 -23.57 -8.11 20.46
CA SER A 37 -24.00 -6.93 21.20
C SER A 37 -24.62 -5.90 20.25
N LEU A 38 -25.78 -5.34 20.68
CA LEU A 38 -26.48 -4.25 19.97
C LEU A 38 -25.69 -2.92 19.95
N HIS A 39 -24.45 -2.89 20.44
CA HIS A 39 -23.61 -1.71 20.62
C HIS A 39 -22.87 -1.24 19.35
N ILE A 40 -23.22 -1.75 18.16
CA ILE A 40 -22.67 -1.24 16.89
C ILE A 40 -23.04 0.24 16.68
N ARG A 41 -24.20 0.67 17.22
CA ARG A 41 -24.63 2.08 17.17
C ARG A 41 -23.72 3.03 17.95
N ASP A 42 -23.10 2.57 19.05
CA ASP A 42 -22.19 3.38 19.87
C ASP A 42 -20.83 3.64 19.19
N ARG A 43 -20.56 3.01 18.03
CA ARG A 43 -19.30 3.15 17.29
C ARG A 43 -19.45 3.89 15.96
N SER A 44 -20.53 4.65 15.81
CA SER A 44 -20.74 5.52 14.65
C SER A 44 -19.59 6.50 14.46
N ASP A 45 -19.08 7.05 15.58
CA ASP A 45 -17.99 8.02 15.56
C ASP A 45 -16.67 7.40 15.06
N ASP A 46 -16.38 6.14 15.40
CA ASP A 46 -15.21 5.43 14.89
C ASP A 46 -15.28 5.25 13.36
N ILE A 47 -16.49 4.94 12.84
CA ILE A 47 -16.75 4.78 11.41
C ILE A 47 -16.60 6.14 10.71
N ASP A 48 -17.23 7.19 11.24
CA ASP A 48 -17.18 8.53 10.65
C ASP A 48 -15.75 9.07 10.64
N ASN A 49 -15.01 8.90 11.73
CA ASN A 49 -13.62 9.29 11.82
C ASN A 49 -12.75 8.53 10.82
N ALA A 50 -12.93 7.21 10.68
CA ALA A 50 -12.18 6.41 9.73
C ALA A 50 -12.44 6.84 8.27
N ILE A 51 -13.71 7.12 7.91
CA ILE A 51 -14.08 7.63 6.58
C ILE A 51 -13.44 9.00 6.33
N LYS A 52 -13.46 9.88 7.32
CA LYS A 52 -12.85 11.21 7.27
C LYS A 52 -11.33 11.13 7.13
N MET A 53 -10.67 10.25 7.88
CA MET A 53 -9.22 10.06 7.80
C MET A 53 -8.76 9.72 6.38
N VAL A 54 -9.56 8.98 5.62
CA VAL A 54 -9.21 8.60 4.24
C VAL A 54 -9.79 9.54 3.17
N GLY A 55 -10.57 10.57 3.56
CA GLY A 55 -11.16 11.57 2.66
C GLY A 55 -12.23 10.99 1.75
N LEU A 56 -13.17 10.22 2.31
CA LEU A 56 -14.30 9.60 1.60
C LEU A 56 -15.66 10.03 2.17
N GLU A 57 -15.74 11.17 2.83
CA GLU A 57 -17.01 11.67 3.41
C GLU A 57 -18.09 11.87 2.34
N GLY A 58 -17.69 12.36 1.16
CA GLY A 58 -18.62 12.58 0.03
C GLY A 58 -19.13 11.27 -0.57
N GLU A 59 -18.38 10.17 -0.44
CA GLU A 59 -18.69 8.86 -1.01
C GLU A 59 -19.26 7.86 -0.01
N GLN A 60 -19.49 8.26 1.24
CA GLN A 60 -19.88 7.32 2.30
C GLN A 60 -21.12 6.47 1.99
N ASN A 61 -22.06 7.02 1.23
CA ASN A 61 -23.28 6.35 0.80
C ASN A 61 -23.17 5.76 -0.63
N THR A 62 -21.99 5.87 -1.26
CA THR A 62 -21.76 5.32 -2.60
C THR A 62 -21.47 3.83 -2.50
N ASP A 63 -22.02 3.06 -3.44
CA ASP A 63 -21.72 1.64 -3.60
C ASP A 63 -20.22 1.46 -3.92
N VAL A 64 -19.56 0.57 -3.20
CA VAL A 64 -18.12 0.28 -3.35
C VAL A 64 -17.78 -0.17 -4.77
N GLY A 65 -18.71 -0.84 -5.45
CA GLY A 65 -18.54 -1.25 -6.85
C GLY A 65 -18.39 -0.09 -7.83
N ARG A 66 -18.87 1.12 -7.47
CA ARG A 66 -18.80 2.35 -8.29
C ARG A 66 -17.57 3.20 -8.03
N LEU A 67 -16.79 2.88 -7.01
CA LEU A 67 -15.59 3.62 -6.66
C LEU A 67 -14.47 3.40 -7.68
N SER A 68 -13.62 4.41 -7.86
CA SER A 68 -12.34 4.24 -8.53
C SER A 68 -11.43 3.26 -7.76
N GLY A 69 -10.40 2.73 -8.40
CA GLY A 69 -9.44 1.84 -7.73
C GLY A 69 -8.83 2.48 -6.47
N GLY A 70 -8.41 3.74 -6.56
CA GLY A 70 -7.84 4.48 -5.44
C GLY A 70 -8.85 4.76 -4.31
N GLN A 71 -10.10 5.11 -4.64
CA GLN A 71 -11.17 5.28 -3.65
C GLN A 71 -11.48 3.96 -2.95
N ARG A 72 -11.54 2.86 -3.70
CA ARG A 72 -11.78 1.52 -3.15
C ARG A 72 -10.67 1.12 -2.18
N GLN A 73 -9.40 1.37 -2.56
CA GLN A 73 -8.26 1.12 -1.69
C GLN A 73 -8.36 1.91 -0.38
N ARG A 74 -8.73 3.19 -0.46
CA ARG A 74 -8.97 4.02 0.74
C ARG A 74 -10.11 3.49 1.59
N ALA A 75 -11.21 3.02 1.00
CA ALA A 75 -12.33 2.47 1.74
C ALA A 75 -11.94 1.20 2.53
N VAL A 76 -11.08 0.33 1.97
CA VAL A 76 -10.56 -0.85 2.66
C VAL A 76 -9.61 -0.45 3.81
N ILE A 77 -8.80 0.59 3.62
CA ILE A 77 -7.96 1.15 4.69
C ILE A 77 -8.83 1.74 5.80
N ALA A 78 -9.90 2.48 5.45
CA ALA A 78 -10.85 3.01 6.44
C ALA A 78 -11.47 1.90 7.28
N ARG A 79 -11.82 0.76 6.68
CA ARG A 79 -12.29 -0.41 7.43
C ARG A 79 -11.27 -0.88 8.47
N ALA A 80 -9.99 -0.91 8.12
CA ALA A 80 -8.95 -1.28 9.08
C ALA A 80 -8.79 -0.23 10.19
N LEU A 81 -8.89 1.07 9.85
CA LEU A 81 -8.83 2.18 10.81
C LEU A 81 -9.99 2.19 11.80
N ALA A 82 -11.21 1.85 11.33
CA ALA A 82 -12.42 1.82 12.18
C ALA A 82 -12.33 0.80 13.33
N SER A 83 -11.43 -0.18 13.25
CA SER A 83 -11.13 -1.08 14.38
C SER A 83 -10.32 -0.41 15.49
N ASN A 84 -9.94 0.87 15.36
CA ASN A 84 -8.97 1.56 16.21
C ASN A 84 -7.59 0.88 16.24
N ALA A 85 -7.17 0.35 15.07
CA ALA A 85 -5.86 -0.25 14.92
C ALA A 85 -4.76 0.81 15.06
N GLU A 86 -3.73 0.50 15.86
CA GLU A 86 -2.50 1.29 16.00
C GLU A 86 -1.44 0.84 15.00
N PHE A 87 -1.47 -0.46 14.66
CA PHE A 87 -0.60 -1.08 13.68
C PHE A 87 -1.41 -1.55 12.47
N ILE A 88 -1.03 -1.12 11.27
CA ILE A 88 -1.74 -1.43 10.03
C ILE A 88 -0.79 -2.15 9.09
N MET A 89 -1.20 -3.34 8.65
CA MET A 89 -0.48 -4.12 7.64
C MET A 89 -1.17 -3.97 6.29
N LEU A 90 -0.40 -3.57 5.28
CA LEU A 90 -0.87 -3.38 3.90
C LEU A 90 -0.10 -4.33 2.98
N ASP A 91 -0.81 -5.16 2.25
CA ASP A 91 -0.25 -6.09 1.29
C ASP A 91 -0.53 -5.59 -0.13
N GLU A 92 0.52 -5.16 -0.84
CA GLU A 92 0.50 -4.62 -2.20
C GLU A 92 -0.57 -3.52 -2.44
N PRO A 93 -0.66 -2.48 -1.59
CA PRO A 93 -1.76 -1.51 -1.67
C PRO A 93 -1.71 -0.59 -2.89
N LEU A 94 -0.61 -0.59 -3.64
CA LEU A 94 -0.39 0.27 -4.81
C LEU A 94 -0.71 -0.43 -6.13
N VAL A 95 -1.04 -1.72 -6.11
CA VAL A 95 -1.33 -2.51 -7.30
C VAL A 95 -2.70 -2.14 -7.87
N GLY A 96 -2.76 -1.96 -9.19
CA GLY A 96 -4.03 -1.74 -9.91
C GLY A 96 -4.64 -0.34 -9.77
N ILE A 97 -3.90 0.62 -9.22
CA ILE A 97 -4.30 2.03 -9.16
C ILE A 97 -3.44 2.89 -10.07
N ASP A 98 -4.00 3.96 -10.61
CA ASP A 98 -3.29 4.91 -11.45
C ASP A 98 -2.27 5.73 -10.65
N ARG A 99 -1.43 6.51 -11.38
CA ARG A 99 -0.34 7.28 -10.77
C ARG A 99 -0.82 8.31 -9.76
N ASP A 100 -1.92 9.01 -10.05
CA ASP A 100 -2.41 10.09 -9.20
C ASP A 100 -3.04 9.51 -7.92
N ALA A 101 -3.81 8.43 -8.06
CA ALA A 101 -4.35 7.67 -6.93
C ALA A 101 -3.23 7.09 -6.05
N ARG A 102 -2.13 6.57 -6.67
CA ARG A 102 -0.94 6.10 -5.95
C ARG A 102 -0.31 7.21 -5.12
N ASN A 103 -0.01 8.35 -5.73
CA ASN A 103 0.59 9.49 -5.04
C ASN A 103 -0.30 9.99 -3.90
N SER A 104 -1.60 10.01 -4.13
CA SER A 104 -2.59 10.40 -3.13
C SER A 104 -2.67 9.41 -1.98
N LEU A 105 -2.54 8.11 -2.27
CA LEU A 105 -2.50 7.07 -1.24
C LEU A 105 -1.23 7.15 -0.39
N LEU A 106 -0.06 7.33 -1.01
CA LEU A 106 1.20 7.49 -0.28
C LEU A 106 1.16 8.69 0.67
N LYS A 107 0.61 9.84 0.21
CA LYS A 107 0.38 11.01 1.08
C LYS A 107 -0.58 10.72 2.24
N LEU A 108 -1.61 9.90 2.01
CA LEU A 108 -2.51 9.46 3.07
C LEU A 108 -1.77 8.63 4.11
N LEU A 109 -0.96 7.64 3.68
CA LEU A 109 -0.21 6.78 4.58
C LEU A 109 0.80 7.59 5.41
N ASP A 110 1.51 8.54 4.78
CA ASP A 110 2.42 9.46 5.46
C ASP A 110 1.69 10.27 6.56
N ARG A 111 0.52 10.83 6.23
CA ARG A 111 -0.31 11.56 7.20
C ARG A 111 -0.75 10.68 8.36
N LEU A 112 -1.19 9.44 8.08
CA LEU A 112 -1.59 8.50 9.12
C LEU A 112 -0.43 8.18 10.10
N CYS A 113 0.80 8.09 9.59
CA CYS A 113 1.98 7.90 10.44
C CYS A 113 2.28 9.15 11.29
N HIS A 114 2.37 10.34 10.65
CA HIS A 114 2.90 11.52 11.32
C HIS A 114 1.87 12.30 12.13
N GLN A 115 0.60 12.32 11.70
CA GLN A 115 -0.45 13.11 12.36
C GLN A 115 -1.36 12.25 13.24
N GLU A 116 -1.62 11.00 12.84
CA GLU A 116 -2.51 10.09 13.57
C GLU A 116 -1.76 9.06 14.42
N GLY A 117 -0.42 9.11 14.43
CA GLY A 117 0.43 8.23 15.24
C GLY A 117 0.33 6.74 14.89
N LYS A 118 -0.09 6.41 13.67
CA LYS A 118 -0.22 5.01 13.23
C LYS A 118 1.13 4.44 12.83
N THR A 119 1.35 3.15 13.12
CA THR A 119 2.47 2.40 12.57
C THR A 119 1.99 1.59 11.37
N ILE A 120 2.67 1.73 10.23
CA ILE A 120 2.28 1.06 8.98
C ILE A 120 3.41 0.13 8.54
N LEU A 121 3.08 -1.14 8.33
CA LEU A 121 3.91 -2.10 7.62
C LEU A 121 3.31 -2.31 6.23
N MET A 122 4.05 -1.98 5.18
CA MET A 122 3.63 -2.16 3.81
C MET A 122 4.54 -3.17 3.09
N VAL A 123 3.95 -4.19 2.49
CA VAL A 123 4.63 -5.09 1.56
C VAL A 123 4.38 -4.57 0.15
N SER A 124 5.44 -4.37 -0.63
CA SER A 124 5.34 -3.90 -2.01
C SER A 124 6.59 -4.29 -2.81
N HIS A 125 6.41 -4.51 -4.10
CA HIS A 125 7.50 -4.66 -5.07
C HIS A 125 7.91 -3.32 -5.73
N ASP A 126 7.22 -2.22 -5.40
CA ASP A 126 7.55 -0.87 -5.89
C ASP A 126 8.65 -0.22 -5.04
N LEU A 127 9.89 -0.57 -5.35
CA LEU A 127 11.07 -0.06 -4.65
C LEU A 127 11.17 1.47 -4.69
N THR A 128 10.70 2.10 -5.78
CA THR A 128 10.72 3.57 -5.92
C THR A 128 9.79 4.24 -4.90
N ALA A 129 8.56 3.73 -4.80
CA ALA A 129 7.61 4.23 -3.82
C ALA A 129 8.12 4.00 -2.38
N MET A 130 8.67 2.81 -2.10
CA MET A 130 9.22 2.48 -0.79
C MET A 130 10.36 3.41 -0.38
N ARG A 131 11.31 3.66 -1.28
CA ARG A 131 12.44 4.55 -1.02
C ARG A 131 12.01 5.99 -0.71
N GLN A 132 10.92 6.45 -1.33
CA GLN A 132 10.43 7.83 -1.16
C GLN A 132 9.58 8.03 0.09
N THR A 133 8.95 6.98 0.61
CA THR A 133 7.91 7.12 1.65
C THR A 133 8.16 6.33 2.93
N ALA A 134 8.94 5.25 2.87
CA ALA A 134 9.22 4.45 4.05
C ALA A 134 10.32 5.08 4.91
N HIS A 135 10.21 4.98 6.23
CA HIS A 135 11.28 5.34 7.17
C HIS A 135 12.33 4.23 7.27
N ARG A 136 11.88 2.98 7.24
CA ARG A 136 12.71 1.78 7.31
C ARG A 136 12.28 0.82 6.21
N ILE A 137 13.25 0.20 5.56
CA ILE A 137 13.04 -0.82 4.53
C ILE A 137 13.69 -2.11 5.01
N ILE A 138 12.95 -3.21 4.88
CA ILE A 138 13.46 -4.56 4.99
C ILE A 138 13.32 -5.19 3.61
N TYR A 139 14.44 -5.44 2.95
CA TYR A 139 14.48 -6.07 1.63
C TYR A 139 14.75 -7.56 1.77
N LEU A 140 13.83 -8.35 1.25
CA LEU A 140 13.83 -9.82 1.34
C LEU A 140 14.10 -10.43 -0.03
N GLU A 141 15.10 -11.28 -0.11
CA GLU A 141 15.39 -12.12 -1.28
C GLU A 141 16.18 -13.35 -0.80
N GLU A 142 15.53 -14.53 -0.76
CA GLU A 142 16.07 -15.75 -0.13
C GLU A 142 16.52 -15.58 1.34
N GLY A 143 16.42 -14.37 1.87
CA GLY A 143 16.81 -13.93 3.20
C GLY A 143 16.77 -12.42 3.28
N ILE A 144 17.09 -11.85 4.44
CA ILE A 144 17.19 -10.41 4.61
C ILE A 144 18.48 -9.92 3.94
N ARG A 145 18.34 -9.14 2.85
CA ARG A 145 19.46 -8.53 2.12
C ARG A 145 19.73 -7.10 2.56
N TYR A 146 18.70 -6.43 3.07
CA TYR A 146 18.81 -5.10 3.65
C TYR A 146 17.83 -4.94 4.79
N ASP A 147 18.24 -4.28 5.86
CA ASP A 147 17.40 -3.83 6.96
C ASP A 147 17.95 -2.50 7.48
N GLY A 148 17.23 -1.40 7.24
CA GLY A 148 17.71 -0.08 7.63
C GLY A 148 16.84 1.08 7.16
N HIS A 149 17.35 2.30 7.37
CA HIS A 149 16.69 3.53 6.93
C HIS A 149 16.59 3.62 5.40
N SER A 150 15.46 4.10 4.89
CA SER A 150 15.21 4.23 3.45
C SER A 150 16.23 5.11 2.72
N GLU A 151 16.80 6.12 3.39
CA GLU A 151 17.85 6.99 2.82
C GLU A 151 19.14 6.24 2.47
N LYS A 152 19.43 5.14 3.17
CA LYS A 152 20.60 4.29 2.95
C LYS A 152 20.28 3.06 2.10
N PHE A 153 19.04 2.95 1.62
CA PHE A 153 18.64 1.82 0.79
C PHE A 153 19.41 1.83 -0.53
N PRO A 154 20.04 0.72 -0.93
CA PRO A 154 20.87 0.63 -2.12
C PRO A 154 20.14 1.07 -3.39
N ASP A 155 20.87 1.55 -4.38
CA ASP A 155 20.33 1.82 -5.72
C ASP A 155 20.07 0.52 -6.50
N PHE A 156 19.41 0.66 -7.65
CA PHE A 156 19.04 -0.51 -8.46
C PHE A 156 20.24 -1.29 -8.99
N SER A 157 21.37 -0.63 -9.27
CA SER A 157 22.58 -1.28 -9.77
C SER A 157 23.22 -2.15 -8.69
N THR A 158 23.29 -1.63 -7.48
CA THR A 158 23.77 -2.38 -6.30
C THR A 158 22.84 -3.56 -5.98
N LEU A 159 21.52 -3.37 -6.08
CA LEU A 159 20.54 -4.45 -5.86
C LEU A 159 20.65 -5.53 -6.95
N ALA A 160 20.88 -5.16 -8.22
CA ALA A 160 21.11 -6.12 -9.29
C ALA A 160 22.34 -6.98 -9.02
N GLY A 161 23.44 -6.37 -8.54
CA GLY A 161 24.64 -7.09 -8.10
C GLY A 161 24.36 -8.05 -6.94
N LEU A 162 23.54 -7.67 -5.99
CA LEU A 162 23.12 -8.54 -4.87
C LEU A 162 22.28 -9.74 -5.35
N ARG A 163 21.58 -9.61 -6.48
CA ARG A 163 20.80 -10.67 -7.14
C ARG A 163 21.63 -11.62 -7.98
N GLY A 164 22.92 -11.36 -8.13
CA GLY A 164 23.78 -12.13 -9.06
C GLY A 164 23.38 -11.94 -10.53
N ILE A 165 22.63 -10.88 -10.85
CA ILE A 165 22.34 -10.51 -12.24
C ILE A 165 23.56 -9.76 -12.75
N GLU A 166 24.40 -10.45 -13.56
CA GLU A 166 25.46 -9.81 -14.30
C GLU A 166 24.89 -8.78 -15.28
N HIS A 167 25.57 -7.66 -15.45
CA HIS A 167 25.15 -6.63 -16.41
C HIS A 167 25.01 -7.23 -17.81
N VAL A 168 23.82 -7.28 -18.36
CA VAL A 168 23.51 -7.82 -19.70
C VAL A 168 24.00 -6.88 -20.81
N HIS A 169 24.47 -5.69 -20.48
CA HIS A 169 25.04 -4.74 -21.43
C HIS A 169 26.55 -4.72 -21.30
N ASP A 170 27.18 -5.72 -21.92
CA ASP A 170 28.60 -5.67 -22.25
C ASP A 170 28.77 -4.73 -23.47
N HIS A 171 29.44 -3.61 -23.26
CA HIS A 171 29.72 -2.61 -24.27
C HIS A 171 30.73 -3.10 -25.33
N ASP A 172 31.08 -4.39 -25.36
CA ASP A 172 32.07 -4.97 -26.26
C ASP A 172 31.55 -5.28 -27.68
N LEU A 173 30.33 -4.97 -28.04
CA LEU A 173 29.81 -5.23 -29.39
C LEU A 173 29.89 -4.04 -30.36
N LEU A 174 30.58 -2.97 -30.02
CA LEU A 174 30.79 -1.83 -30.90
C LEU A 174 32.29 -1.49 -31.05
N GLN A 175 33.11 -2.46 -31.50
CA GLN A 175 34.32 -2.11 -32.21
C GLN A 175 33.98 -1.96 -33.69
N PRO A 176 34.06 -0.76 -34.29
CA PRO A 176 33.92 -0.61 -35.72
C PRO A 176 35.14 -1.27 -36.38
N GLY A 177 34.86 -2.24 -37.24
CA GLY A 177 35.87 -2.97 -38.00
C GLY A 177 36.84 -2.02 -38.66
N GLN A 178 38.13 -2.27 -38.42
CA GLN A 178 39.26 -1.73 -39.19
C GLN A 178 39.03 -2.10 -40.64
N LYS A 179 38.80 -1.11 -41.49
CA LYS A 179 38.95 -1.26 -42.94
C LYS A 179 40.40 -1.55 -43.25
N GLY A 180 40.67 -2.80 -43.66
CA GLY A 180 41.95 -3.15 -44.27
C GLY A 180 42.11 -2.37 -45.55
N GLU A 181 43.18 -1.59 -45.64
CA GLU A 181 43.75 -1.12 -46.89
C GLU A 181 44.40 -2.33 -47.56
N GLU A 182 43.92 -2.68 -48.75
CA GLU A 182 44.67 -3.45 -49.73
C GLU A 182 44.98 -2.59 -50.94
N LYS A 183 46.22 -2.68 -51.29
CA LYS A 183 46.92 -2.07 -52.48
C LYS A 183 46.32 -2.52 -53.79
#